data_4b5be1fcaf25313a2cf565368bedb9b6
#
_entry.id   4b5be1fcaf25313a2cf565368bedb9b6
#
_cell.length_a   1.000
_cell.length_b   1.000
_cell.length_c   1.000
_cell.angle_alpha   90.00
_cell.angle_beta   90.00
_cell.angle_gamma   90.00
#
_symmetry.space_group_name_H-M   'P 1'
#
loop_
_entity.id
_entity.type
_entity.pdbx_description
1 polymer ?
#
loop_
_entity_poly.entity_id
_entity_poly.type
_entity_poly.pdbx_seq_one_letter_code
_entity_poly.pdbx_strand_id
1 'polypeptide(L)'
;MLRACLFFTAVGLCAGPSHEDTPPRIVLRQAWTQASSGHPTAALSADGRYVAFVSRARLLPADTNMQDDIYIFERDSRQLVLATLAYAALNPQLSGDGRYLAFDARASTLTAALDRNEHDDVFVRDNRSGVTRRLSLTPEGRSANGRSANPALSADGRWVAFESSATNLVPVDDINGTGSDIFLADLATGALTRISLDSAGRQFARALSPRISGDGQLVVFAAARQGRPAGVPGANSGLSVYLRDIAAGTTTCISCDPVTSAERLAAFAPDVSSDGRIVAFAVQTSDARSDIVVYDRTSLTATTITRRANARSTGPRLSRDGNVVAFESSASNLLCRGRCRDADLDENLLPDVYVFDRTTERFNRASGGSVTWWTPSLGPAIDGTGRVVVFSSREPFGPEDLTSDFDLFVCSPLCS
;
A
#
# COMPACT_ATOMS: atom_id res chain seq x y z
N MET A 1 38.14 -20.45 -2.38
CA MET A 1 38.21 -19.78 -1.06
C MET A 1 36.80 -19.57 -0.59
N LEU A 2 36.32 -20.41 0.30
CA LEU A 2 35.01 -20.27 0.94
C LEU A 2 35.05 -19.02 1.83
N ARG A 3 34.24 -18.01 1.54
CA ARG A 3 33.91 -16.97 2.49
C ARG A 3 32.65 -17.39 3.25
N ALA A 4 32.82 -17.57 4.56
CA ALA A 4 31.76 -17.94 5.46
C ALA A 4 30.70 -16.80 5.52
N CYS A 5 29.45 -17.13 5.21
CA CYS A 5 28.31 -16.29 5.53
C CYS A 5 28.04 -16.41 7.03
N LEU A 6 28.14 -15.28 7.75
CA LEU A 6 27.73 -15.22 9.16
C LEU A 6 26.21 -15.16 9.24
N PHE A 7 25.62 -16.23 9.70
CA PHE A 7 24.18 -16.29 10.01
C PHE A 7 23.89 -15.53 11.31
N PHE A 8 23.25 -14.36 11.20
CA PHE A 8 22.43 -13.81 12.27
C PHE A 8 20.97 -14.15 11.98
N THR A 9 20.25 -14.63 12.95
CA THR A 9 19.05 -15.45 12.90
C THR A 9 17.79 -14.82 12.29
N ALA A 10 17.85 -13.73 11.56
CA ALA A 10 16.66 -13.13 10.88
C ALA A 10 16.97 -12.34 9.60
N VAL A 11 18.24 -12.03 9.30
CA VAL A 11 18.62 -11.24 8.13
C VAL A 11 19.76 -11.95 7.42
N GLY A 12 19.49 -12.56 6.27
CA GLY A 12 20.51 -13.17 5.41
C GLY A 12 21.10 -12.10 4.48
N LEU A 13 22.41 -11.88 4.56
CA LEU A 13 23.18 -11.08 3.62
C LEU A 13 23.91 -12.01 2.65
N CYS A 14 23.43 -12.09 1.43
CA CYS A 14 24.17 -12.72 0.34
C CYS A 14 24.88 -11.66 -0.48
N ALA A 15 26.21 -11.59 -0.40
CA ALA A 15 27.03 -10.96 -1.41
C ALA A 15 27.32 -12.02 -2.47
N GLY A 16 26.64 -11.97 -3.61
CA GLY A 16 26.94 -12.81 -4.78
C GLY A 16 28.32 -12.52 -5.37
N PRO A 17 28.85 -13.38 -6.26
CA PRO A 17 30.11 -13.14 -6.93
C PRO A 17 30.03 -11.87 -7.77
N SER A 18 31.09 -11.08 -7.71
CA SER A 18 31.25 -9.80 -8.39
C SER A 18 31.01 -9.89 -9.91
N HIS A 19 29.78 -9.68 -10.34
CA HIS A 19 29.50 -8.92 -11.55
C HIS A 19 29.29 -7.48 -11.05
N GLU A 20 30.18 -6.60 -11.42
CA GLU A 20 30.10 -5.16 -11.21
C GLU A 20 28.79 -4.69 -11.83
N ASP A 21 27.81 -4.29 -11.01
CA ASP A 21 26.58 -3.52 -11.31
C ASP A 21 25.26 -4.05 -10.72
N THR A 22 25.27 -5.06 -9.84
CA THR A 22 24.04 -5.39 -9.11
C THR A 22 24.03 -4.68 -7.74
N PRO A 23 23.09 -3.77 -7.48
CA PRO A 23 22.98 -3.11 -6.17
C PRO A 23 22.72 -4.13 -5.07
N PRO A 24 23.19 -3.88 -3.84
CA PRO A 24 23.00 -4.80 -2.72
C PRO A 24 21.51 -5.01 -2.44
N ARG A 25 21.03 -6.21 -2.64
CA ARG A 25 19.68 -6.63 -2.27
C ARG A 25 19.67 -7.06 -0.81
N ILE A 26 18.72 -6.55 -0.04
CA ILE A 26 18.45 -7.02 1.32
C ILE A 26 17.23 -7.93 1.25
N VAL A 27 17.41 -9.17 1.70
CA VAL A 27 16.32 -10.16 1.78
C VAL A 27 15.88 -10.24 3.22
N LEU A 28 14.61 -9.94 3.49
CA LEU A 28 13.98 -10.15 4.78
C LEU A 28 13.04 -11.35 4.65
N ARG A 29 13.40 -12.45 5.30
CA ARG A 29 12.62 -13.70 5.21
C ARG A 29 11.22 -13.49 5.81
N GLN A 30 10.21 -13.87 5.03
CA GLN A 30 8.82 -13.92 5.45
C GLN A 30 8.33 -15.36 5.26
N ALA A 31 8.16 -16.14 6.34
CA ALA A 31 7.48 -17.42 6.21
C ALA A 31 5.97 -17.16 6.06
N TRP A 32 5.44 -17.42 4.86
CA TRP A 32 4.02 -17.27 4.58
C TRP A 32 3.33 -18.63 4.42
N THR A 33 2.34 -18.87 5.26
CA THR A 33 1.31 -19.86 4.97
C THR A 33 0.04 -19.10 4.65
N GLN A 34 -0.36 -19.11 3.38
CA GLN A 34 -1.64 -18.60 2.83
C GLN A 34 -2.45 -17.66 3.74
N ALA A 35 -2.16 -16.37 3.73
CA ALA A 35 -3.10 -15.39 4.25
C ALA A 35 -4.21 -15.15 3.21
N SER A 36 -5.44 -15.18 3.65
CA SER A 36 -6.65 -15.03 2.86
C SER A 36 -6.85 -13.66 2.21
N SER A 37 -5.92 -12.74 2.35
CA SER A 37 -5.93 -11.38 1.78
C SER A 37 -4.82 -11.10 0.75
N GLY A 38 -4.06 -12.10 0.37
CA GLY A 38 -3.39 -12.11 -0.91
C GLY A 38 -1.97 -11.59 -0.96
N HIS A 39 -1.49 -10.61 -0.20
CA HIS A 39 -0.15 -10.09 -0.45
C HIS A 39 0.52 -9.58 0.82
N PRO A 40 1.81 -9.91 1.03
CA PRO A 40 2.60 -9.28 2.08
C PRO A 40 2.63 -7.78 1.82
N THR A 41 2.23 -7.01 2.82
CA THR A 41 2.26 -5.56 2.75
C THR A 41 3.49 -5.05 3.47
N ALA A 42 4.17 -4.10 2.84
CA ALA A 42 5.26 -3.36 3.44
C ALA A 42 5.05 -1.86 3.28
N ALA A 43 5.69 -1.08 4.14
CA ALA A 43 5.72 0.37 4.07
C ALA A 43 7.14 0.88 4.34
N LEU A 44 7.46 2.02 3.74
CA LEU A 44 8.75 2.70 3.88
C LEU A 44 8.56 4.06 4.54
N SER A 45 9.55 4.47 5.35
CA SER A 45 9.71 5.88 5.72
C SER A 45 10.10 6.71 4.48
N ALA A 46 9.92 8.03 4.53
CA ALA A 46 10.16 8.90 3.38
C ALA A 46 11.63 8.91 2.91
N ASP A 47 12.56 8.65 3.81
CA ASP A 47 13.99 8.53 3.51
C ASP A 47 14.42 7.10 3.14
N GLY A 48 13.48 6.14 3.16
CA GLY A 48 13.73 4.73 2.91
C GLY A 48 14.53 4.03 4.01
N ARG A 49 14.77 4.68 5.15
CA ARG A 49 15.55 4.12 6.26
C ARG A 49 14.84 2.99 6.99
N TYR A 50 13.55 3.18 7.25
CA TYR A 50 12.72 2.21 7.96
C TYR A 50 11.81 1.46 7.00
N VAL A 51 11.76 0.14 7.14
CA VAL A 51 10.85 -0.76 6.41
C VAL A 51 9.97 -1.46 7.45
N ALA A 52 8.69 -1.16 7.46
CA ALA A 52 7.71 -1.94 8.21
C ALA A 52 7.14 -3.03 7.31
N PHE A 53 7.03 -4.26 7.80
CA PHE A 53 6.51 -5.38 7.02
C PHE A 53 5.81 -6.40 7.89
N VAL A 54 4.91 -7.14 7.29
CA VAL A 54 4.16 -8.23 7.94
C VAL A 54 4.94 -9.53 7.78
N SER A 55 5.04 -10.32 8.84
CA SER A 55 5.57 -11.67 8.79
C SER A 55 4.89 -12.57 9.82
N ARG A 56 4.64 -13.82 9.42
CA ARG A 56 4.22 -14.90 10.32
C ARG A 56 5.42 -15.67 10.88
N ALA A 57 6.60 -15.49 10.28
CA ALA A 57 7.81 -16.12 10.76
C ALA A 57 8.23 -15.49 12.09
N ARG A 58 8.60 -16.36 13.03
CA ARG A 58 9.21 -15.94 14.29
C ARG A 58 10.62 -15.40 14.05
N LEU A 59 10.74 -14.15 13.61
CA LEU A 59 12.01 -13.51 13.29
C LEU A 59 12.80 -13.08 14.54
N LEU A 60 12.11 -12.89 15.66
CA LEU A 60 12.70 -12.51 16.95
C LEU A 60 12.17 -13.41 18.08
N PRO A 61 12.97 -13.70 19.13
CA PRO A 61 12.53 -14.49 20.27
C PRO A 61 11.31 -13.90 21.02
N ALA A 62 11.09 -12.58 20.91
CA ALA A 62 9.96 -11.89 21.51
C ALA A 62 8.63 -12.23 20.82
N ASP A 63 8.64 -12.69 19.59
CA ASP A 63 7.48 -13.23 18.92
C ASP A 63 7.18 -14.62 19.43
N THR A 64 6.01 -14.79 20.04
CA THR A 64 5.60 -16.04 20.70
C THR A 64 4.29 -16.62 20.18
N ASN A 65 3.63 -15.94 19.22
CA ASN A 65 2.25 -16.27 18.84
C ASN A 65 2.09 -16.98 17.50
N MET A 66 3.10 -16.99 16.63
CA MET A 66 3.06 -17.55 15.27
C MET A 66 1.90 -16.99 14.42
N GLN A 67 1.56 -15.72 14.60
CA GLN A 67 0.56 -14.99 13.84
C GLN A 67 1.22 -13.98 12.90
N ASP A 68 0.42 -13.30 12.12
CA ASP A 68 0.92 -12.20 11.29
C ASP A 68 1.21 -10.99 12.19
N ASP A 69 2.49 -10.72 12.39
CA ASP A 69 2.99 -9.59 13.18
C ASP A 69 3.74 -8.59 12.30
N ILE A 70 3.80 -7.34 12.75
CA ILE A 70 4.56 -6.31 12.04
C ILE A 70 5.92 -6.17 12.68
N TYR A 71 6.93 -6.23 11.83
CA TYR A 71 8.31 -5.95 12.15
C TYR A 71 8.74 -4.64 11.52
N ILE A 72 9.67 -3.94 12.15
CA ILE A 72 10.34 -2.77 11.59
C ILE A 72 11.81 -3.06 11.45
N PHE A 73 12.32 -2.94 10.24
CA PHE A 73 13.72 -3.09 9.91
C PHE A 73 14.34 -1.71 9.64
N GLU A 74 15.39 -1.38 10.37
CA GLU A 74 16.21 -0.18 10.13
C GLU A 74 17.40 -0.56 9.23
N ARG A 75 17.44 0.00 8.03
CA ARG A 75 18.39 -0.39 6.99
C ARG A 75 19.85 -0.06 7.32
N ASP A 76 20.11 1.09 7.96
CA ASP A 76 21.47 1.57 8.24
C ASP A 76 22.13 0.76 9.36
N SER A 77 21.41 0.58 10.47
CA SER A 77 21.88 -0.21 11.62
C SER A 77 21.64 -1.71 11.47
N ARG A 78 20.80 -2.13 10.51
CA ARG A 78 20.35 -3.52 10.30
C ARG A 78 19.63 -4.09 11.51
N GLN A 79 19.03 -3.24 12.32
CA GLN A 79 18.25 -3.65 13.47
C GLN A 79 16.84 -4.04 13.05
N LEU A 80 16.35 -5.13 13.63
CA LEU A 80 14.97 -5.61 13.49
C LEU A 80 14.26 -5.48 14.83
N VAL A 81 13.06 -4.91 14.81
CA VAL A 81 12.21 -4.73 16.00
C VAL A 81 10.86 -5.35 15.73
N LEU A 82 10.31 -6.10 16.69
CA LEU A 82 8.93 -6.53 16.70
C LEU A 82 8.06 -5.35 17.13
N ALA A 83 7.24 -4.83 16.22
CA ALA A 83 6.38 -3.68 16.49
C ALA A 83 5.03 -4.09 17.09
N THR A 84 4.54 -5.28 16.74
CA THR A 84 3.28 -5.82 17.26
C THR A 84 3.48 -7.21 17.82
N LEU A 85 2.64 -7.58 18.77
CA LEU A 85 2.40 -8.95 19.19
C LEU A 85 0.87 -9.10 19.24
N ALA A 86 0.28 -9.34 18.08
CA ALA A 86 -1.14 -9.26 17.84
C ALA A 86 -1.67 -10.54 17.20
N TYR A 87 -2.96 -10.60 17.03
CA TYR A 87 -3.61 -11.58 16.17
C TYR A 87 -3.88 -10.91 14.82
N ALA A 88 -3.13 -11.32 13.80
CA ALA A 88 -3.25 -10.82 12.42
C ALA A 88 -3.09 -9.28 12.28
N ALA A 89 -1.89 -8.74 12.59
CA ALA A 89 -1.55 -7.35 12.30
C ALA A 89 -1.17 -7.17 10.82
N LEU A 90 -1.88 -6.27 10.10
CA LEU A 90 -1.81 -6.11 8.66
C LEU A 90 -1.71 -4.63 8.26
N ASN A 91 -1.46 -4.39 6.98
CA ASN A 91 -1.51 -3.08 6.32
C ASN A 91 -0.69 -1.97 7.01
N PRO A 92 0.61 -2.21 7.30
CA PRO A 92 1.45 -1.21 7.94
C PRO A 92 1.58 0.05 7.08
N GLN A 93 1.61 1.20 7.75
CA GLN A 93 1.92 2.51 7.16
C GLN A 93 2.84 3.27 8.10
N LEU A 94 3.94 3.82 7.58
CA LEU A 94 4.89 4.61 8.36
C LEU A 94 4.70 6.11 8.11
N SER A 95 4.89 6.94 9.15
CA SER A 95 5.11 8.38 8.97
C SER A 95 6.43 8.63 8.22
N GLY A 96 6.58 9.83 7.67
CA GLY A 96 7.75 10.17 6.87
C GLY A 96 9.09 9.99 7.60
N ASP A 97 9.11 10.17 8.91
CA ASP A 97 10.28 9.98 9.78
C ASP A 97 10.36 8.57 10.42
N GLY A 98 9.43 7.66 10.10
CA GLY A 98 9.34 6.31 10.66
C GLY A 98 8.92 6.26 12.14
N ARG A 99 8.57 7.40 12.75
CA ARG A 99 8.18 7.45 14.17
C ARG A 99 6.84 6.78 14.43
N TYR A 100 5.84 7.05 13.61
CA TYR A 100 4.52 6.47 13.79
C TYR A 100 4.29 5.32 12.81
N LEU A 101 3.68 4.25 13.31
CA LEU A 101 3.23 3.11 12.55
C LEU A 101 1.71 3.00 12.73
N ALA A 102 0.94 3.16 11.64
CA ALA A 102 -0.48 2.83 11.60
C ALA A 102 -0.67 1.44 10.99
N PHE A 103 -1.63 0.67 11.49
CA PHE A 103 -1.91 -0.69 11.04
C PHE A 103 -3.32 -1.12 11.47
N ASP A 104 -3.83 -2.18 10.88
CA ASP A 104 -5.03 -2.84 11.37
C ASP A 104 -4.72 -4.22 11.95
N ALA A 105 -5.48 -4.62 12.96
CA ALA A 105 -5.32 -5.91 13.59
C ALA A 105 -6.60 -6.36 14.32
N ARG A 106 -6.76 -7.68 14.44
CA ARG A 106 -7.70 -8.26 15.39
C ARG A 106 -6.98 -8.48 16.72
N ALA A 107 -7.08 -7.54 17.65
CA ALA A 107 -6.25 -7.56 18.83
C ALA A 107 -6.96 -7.09 20.09
N SER A 108 -7.31 -8.04 20.96
CA SER A 108 -7.80 -7.73 22.31
C SER A 108 -6.70 -7.31 23.27
N THR A 109 -5.41 -7.45 22.91
CA THR A 109 -4.27 -7.33 23.85
C THR A 109 -3.34 -6.16 23.54
N LEU A 110 -3.47 -5.49 22.39
CA LEU A 110 -2.57 -4.38 21.99
C LEU A 110 -2.77 -3.10 22.79
N THR A 111 -3.93 -2.94 23.42
CA THR A 111 -4.27 -1.78 24.24
C THR A 111 -4.95 -2.21 25.55
N ALA A 112 -4.93 -1.34 26.56
CA ALA A 112 -5.61 -1.62 27.83
C ALA A 112 -7.15 -1.69 27.69
N ALA A 113 -7.72 -1.10 26.64
CA ALA A 113 -9.14 -1.20 26.37
C ALA A 113 -9.45 -2.55 25.70
N LEU A 114 -10.29 -3.36 26.35
CA LEU A 114 -10.72 -4.64 25.81
C LEU A 114 -11.43 -4.46 24.47
N ASP A 115 -11.01 -5.22 23.50
CA ASP A 115 -11.77 -5.39 22.26
C ASP A 115 -12.94 -6.34 22.53
N ARG A 116 -14.16 -5.89 22.14
CA ARG A 116 -15.39 -6.65 22.38
C ARG A 116 -16.16 -6.95 21.09
N ASN A 117 -15.64 -6.50 19.93
CA ASN A 117 -16.36 -6.62 18.66
C ASN A 117 -15.87 -7.78 17.78
N GLU A 118 -14.70 -8.37 18.09
CA GLU A 118 -14.07 -9.47 17.34
C GLU A 118 -13.78 -9.11 15.86
N HIS A 119 -13.79 -7.84 15.50
CA HIS A 119 -13.45 -7.32 14.18
C HIS A 119 -12.03 -6.77 14.16
N ASP A 120 -11.49 -6.54 12.95
CA ASP A 120 -10.26 -5.80 12.82
C ASP A 120 -10.50 -4.34 13.21
N ASP A 121 -9.56 -3.77 13.95
CA ASP A 121 -9.52 -2.39 14.40
C ASP A 121 -8.27 -1.69 13.88
N VAL A 122 -8.31 -0.37 13.76
CA VAL A 122 -7.16 0.45 13.35
C VAL A 122 -6.43 0.98 14.56
N PHE A 123 -5.11 0.81 14.53
CA PHE A 123 -4.19 1.21 15.59
C PHE A 123 -3.12 2.15 15.06
N VAL A 124 -2.56 2.95 15.96
CA VAL A 124 -1.32 3.71 15.74
C VAL A 124 -0.36 3.45 16.89
N ARG A 125 0.91 3.18 16.54
CA ARG A 125 2.00 3.00 17.48
C ARG A 125 3.01 4.14 17.33
N ASP A 126 3.41 4.77 18.42
CA ASP A 126 4.61 5.60 18.47
C ASP A 126 5.81 4.68 18.72
N ASN A 127 6.64 4.47 17.72
CA ASN A 127 7.81 3.59 17.78
C ASN A 127 8.89 4.09 18.75
N ARG A 128 8.87 5.38 19.08
CA ARG A 128 9.83 5.98 20.03
C ARG A 128 9.44 5.67 21.48
N SER A 129 8.18 5.76 21.82
CA SER A 129 7.68 5.48 23.19
C SER A 129 7.22 4.03 23.36
N GLY A 130 6.97 3.31 22.26
CA GLY A 130 6.38 1.97 22.27
C GLY A 130 4.87 1.94 22.56
N VAL A 131 4.23 3.09 22.70
CA VAL A 131 2.80 3.18 23.05
C VAL A 131 1.93 2.95 21.81
N THR A 132 0.96 2.04 21.94
CA THR A 132 -0.05 1.76 20.90
C THR A 132 -1.41 2.29 21.33
N ARG A 133 -2.15 2.95 20.42
CA ARG A 133 -3.51 3.46 20.63
C ARG A 133 -4.43 2.91 19.56
N ARG A 134 -5.66 2.56 19.91
CA ARG A 134 -6.73 2.24 18.96
C ARG A 134 -7.39 3.54 18.51
N LEU A 135 -7.65 3.66 17.20
CA LEU A 135 -8.29 4.83 16.59
C LEU A 135 -9.78 4.59 16.30
N SER A 136 -10.17 3.36 15.99
CA SER A 136 -11.54 2.96 15.67
C SER A 136 -12.39 2.78 16.92
N LEU A 137 -12.55 3.88 17.66
CA LEU A 137 -13.38 3.94 18.89
C LEU A 137 -14.58 4.86 18.67
N THR A 138 -15.70 4.55 19.35
CA THR A 138 -16.84 5.48 19.44
C THR A 138 -16.46 6.74 20.23
N PRO A 139 -17.25 7.81 20.17
CA PRO A 139 -17.02 9.03 20.96
C PRO A 139 -16.90 8.77 22.48
N GLU A 140 -17.51 7.69 22.99
CA GLU A 140 -17.45 7.28 24.39
C GLU A 140 -16.26 6.34 24.69
N GLY A 141 -15.37 6.10 23.70
CA GLY A 141 -14.20 5.24 23.84
C GLY A 141 -14.49 3.75 23.84
N ARG A 142 -15.64 3.31 23.29
CA ARG A 142 -16.01 1.88 23.17
C ARG A 142 -15.55 1.34 21.80
N SER A 143 -15.49 0.01 21.68
CA SER A 143 -15.25 -0.65 20.40
C SER A 143 -16.30 -0.27 19.36
N ALA A 144 -15.88 -0.10 18.11
CA ALA A 144 -16.75 0.06 16.95
C ALA A 144 -17.64 -1.18 16.77
N ASN A 145 -18.77 -1.04 16.08
CA ASN A 145 -19.69 -2.17 15.81
C ASN A 145 -19.45 -2.83 14.45
N GLY A 146 -18.35 -2.52 13.77
CA GLY A 146 -17.95 -3.09 12.48
C GLY A 146 -16.44 -3.05 12.29
N ARG A 147 -15.98 -3.68 11.18
CA ARG A 147 -14.57 -3.77 10.82
C ARG A 147 -14.00 -2.41 10.46
N SER A 148 -12.79 -2.11 10.94
CA SER A 148 -12.00 -0.95 10.54
C SER A 148 -10.63 -1.42 10.04
N ALA A 149 -10.17 -0.91 8.87
CA ALA A 149 -8.96 -1.43 8.21
C ALA A 149 -8.33 -0.41 7.23
N ASN A 150 -7.26 -0.84 6.58
CA ASN A 150 -6.57 -0.12 5.51
C ASN A 150 -6.20 1.33 5.89
N PRO A 151 -5.45 1.54 6.98
CA PRO A 151 -5.03 2.87 7.37
C PRO A 151 -4.10 3.50 6.34
N ALA A 152 -4.15 4.82 6.22
CA ALA A 152 -3.21 5.67 5.50
C ALA A 152 -2.74 6.79 6.43
N LEU A 153 -1.44 6.89 6.66
CA LEU A 153 -0.83 7.82 7.61
C LEU A 153 -0.16 8.98 6.86
N SER A 154 -0.43 10.22 7.28
CA SER A 154 0.24 11.39 6.73
C SER A 154 1.75 11.38 7.04
N ALA A 155 2.55 12.05 6.20
CA ALA A 155 4.00 12.05 6.36
C ALA A 155 4.46 12.77 7.65
N ASP A 156 3.68 13.74 8.12
CA ASP A 156 3.91 14.45 9.40
C ASP A 156 3.54 13.61 10.63
N GLY A 157 2.89 12.45 10.43
CA GLY A 157 2.47 11.55 11.49
C GLY A 157 1.28 12.06 12.31
N ARG A 158 0.54 13.07 11.84
CA ARG A 158 -0.58 13.66 12.57
C ARG A 158 -1.93 13.03 12.20
N TRP A 159 -2.14 12.66 10.94
CA TRP A 159 -3.43 12.27 10.42
C TRP A 159 -3.45 10.81 9.98
N VAL A 160 -4.50 10.07 10.34
CA VAL A 160 -4.75 8.71 9.86
C VAL A 160 -6.12 8.65 9.20
N ALA A 161 -6.13 8.39 7.89
CA ALA A 161 -7.35 8.04 7.19
C ALA A 161 -7.51 6.51 7.19
N PHE A 162 -8.72 5.98 7.38
CA PHE A 162 -8.98 4.55 7.34
C PHE A 162 -10.40 4.24 6.87
N GLU A 163 -10.62 3.04 6.39
CA GLU A 163 -11.96 2.55 6.03
C GLU A 163 -12.61 1.82 7.21
N SER A 164 -13.93 1.98 7.36
CA SER A 164 -14.70 1.23 8.35
C SER A 164 -16.13 0.98 7.88
N SER A 165 -16.63 -0.21 8.20
CA SER A 165 -18.04 -0.57 8.08
C SER A 165 -18.85 -0.36 9.37
N ALA A 166 -18.23 0.28 10.37
CA ALA A 166 -18.91 0.59 11.63
C ALA A 166 -19.82 1.80 11.49
N THR A 167 -21.03 1.68 12.00
CA THR A 167 -22.08 2.73 11.94
C THR A 167 -22.07 3.67 13.14
N ASN A 168 -21.21 3.44 14.14
CA ASN A 168 -21.20 4.12 15.44
C ASN A 168 -19.91 4.89 15.77
N LEU A 169 -19.01 5.08 14.80
CA LEU A 169 -17.74 5.80 15.02
C LEU A 169 -17.89 7.29 15.22
N VAL A 170 -18.94 7.88 14.65
CA VAL A 170 -19.25 9.31 14.79
C VAL A 170 -20.72 9.49 15.14
N PRO A 171 -21.13 10.60 15.82
CA PRO A 171 -22.49 10.83 16.27
C PRO A 171 -23.44 11.31 15.13
N VAL A 172 -23.15 10.95 13.89
CA VAL A 172 -23.95 11.30 12.71
C VAL A 172 -24.45 10.01 12.08
N ASP A 173 -25.73 9.98 11.70
CA ASP A 173 -26.37 8.81 11.14
C ASP A 173 -25.58 8.23 9.95
N ASP A 174 -25.49 6.92 9.95
CA ASP A 174 -24.96 6.17 8.83
C ASP A 174 -26.13 5.72 7.95
N ILE A 175 -26.20 6.29 6.75
CA ILE A 175 -27.30 6.03 5.81
C ILE A 175 -26.95 4.99 4.74
N ASN A 176 -25.69 4.55 4.66
CA ASN A 176 -25.26 3.48 3.75
C ASN A 176 -25.22 2.10 4.43
N GLY A 177 -25.51 2.01 5.72
CA GLY A 177 -25.62 0.78 6.49
C GLY A 177 -24.28 0.05 6.61
N THR A 178 -24.16 -1.15 6.03
CA THR A 178 -22.94 -1.94 6.05
C THR A 178 -21.92 -1.55 4.99
N GLY A 179 -22.16 -0.49 4.21
CA GLY A 179 -21.20 0.07 3.27
C GLY A 179 -20.02 0.70 4.04
N SER A 180 -18.79 0.44 3.59
CA SER A 180 -17.64 1.06 4.24
C SER A 180 -17.58 2.57 3.96
N ASP A 181 -17.18 3.33 4.96
CA ASP A 181 -16.89 4.76 4.91
C ASP A 181 -15.41 5.03 5.14
N ILE A 182 -14.92 6.22 4.77
CA ILE A 182 -13.59 6.68 5.12
C ILE A 182 -13.69 7.67 6.29
N PHE A 183 -12.92 7.39 7.32
CA PHE A 183 -12.76 8.23 8.51
C PHE A 183 -11.36 8.84 8.54
N LEU A 184 -11.26 10.03 9.11
CA LEU A 184 -10.01 10.75 9.35
C LEU A 184 -9.85 11.00 10.84
N ALA A 185 -8.78 10.49 11.43
CA ALA A 185 -8.40 10.70 12.82
C ALA A 185 -7.28 11.75 12.92
N ASP A 186 -7.44 12.75 13.77
CA ASP A 186 -6.39 13.68 14.18
C ASP A 186 -5.71 13.14 15.45
N LEU A 187 -4.47 12.71 15.35
CA LEU A 187 -3.72 12.14 16.46
C LEU A 187 -3.35 13.16 17.54
N ALA A 188 -3.38 14.45 17.22
CA ALA A 188 -3.07 15.53 18.17
C ALA A 188 -4.29 15.85 19.07
N THR A 189 -5.50 15.83 18.50
CA THR A 189 -6.73 16.18 19.24
C THR A 189 -7.56 14.97 19.65
N GLY A 190 -7.35 13.81 18.98
CA GLY A 190 -8.18 12.62 19.13
C GLY A 190 -9.52 12.71 18.37
N ALA A 191 -9.74 13.76 17.59
CA ALA A 191 -10.98 13.92 16.82
C ALA A 191 -11.06 12.89 15.70
N LEU A 192 -12.25 12.33 15.48
CA LEU A 192 -12.58 11.42 14.39
C LEU A 192 -13.71 12.01 13.55
N THR A 193 -13.54 12.03 12.23
CA THR A 193 -14.51 12.62 11.29
C THR A 193 -14.73 11.68 10.11
N ARG A 194 -15.99 11.48 9.69
CA ARG A 194 -16.31 10.83 8.42
C ARG A 194 -16.03 11.79 7.27
N ILE A 195 -15.21 11.40 6.29
CA ILE A 195 -14.81 12.25 5.17
C ILE A 195 -15.28 11.73 3.80
N SER A 196 -15.81 10.50 3.73
CA SER A 196 -16.41 9.93 2.51
C SER A 196 -17.78 10.55 2.19
N LEU A 197 -17.78 11.86 2.01
CA LEU A 197 -18.95 12.67 1.69
C LEU A 197 -18.73 13.39 0.36
N ASP A 198 -19.78 13.53 -0.46
CA ASP A 198 -19.73 14.42 -1.62
C ASP A 198 -19.72 15.91 -1.18
N SER A 199 -19.56 16.85 -2.12
CA SER A 199 -19.51 18.29 -1.79
C SER A 199 -20.83 18.84 -1.23
N ALA A 200 -21.93 18.09 -1.33
CA ALA A 200 -23.20 18.40 -0.71
C ALA A 200 -23.40 17.72 0.66
N GLY A 201 -22.37 17.06 1.19
CA GLY A 201 -22.41 16.36 2.47
C GLY A 201 -23.12 14.99 2.45
N ARG A 202 -23.40 14.42 1.27
CA ARG A 202 -24.08 13.12 1.15
C ARG A 202 -23.06 11.98 1.16
N GLN A 203 -23.38 10.92 1.87
CA GLN A 203 -22.54 9.71 1.92
C GLN A 203 -22.53 8.98 0.57
N PHE A 204 -21.39 8.33 0.27
CA PHE A 204 -21.30 7.33 -0.78
C PHE A 204 -21.97 6.02 -0.35
N ALA A 205 -22.30 5.16 -1.30
CA ALA A 205 -22.82 3.82 -1.00
C ALA A 205 -21.74 2.95 -0.35
N ARG A 206 -20.50 3.15 -0.75
CA ARG A 206 -19.28 2.61 -0.12
C ARG A 206 -18.07 3.44 -0.52
N ALA A 207 -17.07 3.49 0.36
CA ALA A 207 -15.77 4.12 0.09
C ALA A 207 -14.65 3.25 0.66
N LEU A 208 -13.57 3.08 -0.11
CA LEU A 208 -12.52 2.08 0.11
C LEU A 208 -11.14 2.64 -0.20
N SER A 209 -10.11 1.98 0.35
CA SER A 209 -8.70 2.17 -0.02
C SER A 209 -8.24 3.63 0.07
N PRO A 210 -8.35 4.28 1.22
CA PRO A 210 -7.90 5.67 1.37
C PRO A 210 -6.39 5.80 1.22
N ARG A 211 -5.97 6.95 0.69
CA ARG A 211 -4.58 7.44 0.73
C ARG A 211 -4.60 8.93 1.07
N ILE A 212 -3.55 9.40 1.72
CA ILE A 212 -3.52 10.75 2.31
C ILE A 212 -2.25 11.49 1.88
N SER A 213 -2.35 12.78 1.61
CA SER A 213 -1.19 13.64 1.35
C SER A 213 -0.29 13.77 2.58
N GLY A 214 0.93 14.23 2.38
CA GLY A 214 1.92 14.32 3.44
C GLY A 214 1.55 15.25 4.59
N ASP A 215 0.75 16.26 4.32
CA ASP A 215 0.22 17.24 5.28
C ASP A 215 -1.17 16.87 5.83
N GLY A 216 -1.75 15.76 5.35
CA GLY A 216 -3.07 15.30 5.78
C GLY A 216 -4.26 16.10 5.22
N GLN A 217 -4.03 17.08 4.33
CA GLN A 217 -5.12 17.96 3.84
C GLN A 217 -5.91 17.36 2.68
N LEU A 218 -5.35 16.37 1.99
CA LEU A 218 -5.98 15.74 0.85
C LEU A 218 -6.08 14.23 1.07
N VAL A 219 -7.26 13.68 0.88
CA VAL A 219 -7.49 12.23 0.93
C VAL A 219 -8.09 11.79 -0.39
N VAL A 220 -7.44 10.79 -1.01
CA VAL A 220 -7.99 10.11 -2.19
C VAL A 220 -8.54 8.76 -1.79
N PHE A 221 -9.65 8.36 -2.39
CA PHE A 221 -10.29 7.08 -2.11
C PHE A 221 -11.12 6.61 -3.31
N ALA A 222 -11.37 5.32 -3.39
CA ALA A 222 -12.29 4.74 -4.36
C ALA A 222 -13.70 4.68 -3.75
N ALA A 223 -14.72 5.13 -4.46
CA ALA A 223 -16.08 5.10 -3.93
C ALA A 223 -17.14 4.83 -5.02
N ALA A 224 -18.27 4.27 -4.58
CA ALA A 224 -19.47 4.11 -5.38
C ALA A 224 -20.58 5.07 -4.88
N ARG A 225 -21.26 5.74 -5.81
CA ARG A 225 -22.40 6.62 -5.47
C ARG A 225 -23.64 5.81 -5.09
N GLN A 226 -24.49 6.39 -4.24
CA GLN A 226 -25.81 5.86 -3.92
C GLN A 226 -26.70 5.76 -5.16
N GLY A 227 -27.52 4.69 -5.22
CA GLY A 227 -28.52 4.52 -6.29
C GLY A 227 -27.98 4.08 -7.65
N ARG A 228 -26.71 3.74 -7.75
CA ARG A 228 -26.14 3.18 -8.99
C ARG A 228 -26.49 1.68 -9.08
N PRO A 229 -27.04 1.18 -10.21
CA PRO A 229 -27.30 -0.23 -10.37
C PRO A 229 -26.00 -1.05 -10.23
N ALA A 230 -26.04 -2.11 -9.46
CA ALA A 230 -24.97 -3.13 -9.43
C ALA A 230 -25.03 -3.90 -10.77
N GLY A 231 -24.53 -3.30 -11.85
CA GLY A 231 -24.75 -3.80 -13.21
C GLY A 231 -23.51 -4.19 -14.00
N VAL A 232 -22.30 -4.06 -13.40
CA VAL A 232 -21.09 -4.55 -14.06
C VAL A 232 -20.47 -5.64 -13.19
N PRO A 233 -20.32 -6.89 -13.66
CA PRO A 233 -19.66 -7.95 -12.90
C PRO A 233 -18.21 -7.60 -12.62
N GLY A 234 -17.77 -7.73 -11.38
CA GLY A 234 -16.39 -7.53 -10.94
C GLY A 234 -16.30 -6.82 -9.58
N ALA A 235 -15.31 -7.15 -8.79
CA ALA A 235 -15.13 -6.62 -7.42
C ALA A 235 -15.04 -5.09 -7.35
N ASN A 236 -14.61 -4.44 -8.44
CA ASN A 236 -14.41 -2.99 -8.54
C ASN A 236 -15.51 -2.27 -9.37
N SER A 237 -16.55 -2.99 -9.78
CA SER A 237 -17.62 -2.42 -10.61
C SER A 237 -18.30 -1.24 -9.90
N GLY A 238 -18.44 -0.13 -10.60
CA GLY A 238 -19.09 1.07 -10.07
C GLY A 238 -18.25 1.95 -9.17
N LEU A 239 -16.95 1.67 -9.00
CA LEU A 239 -16.04 2.53 -8.26
C LEU A 239 -15.49 3.64 -9.16
N SER A 240 -15.37 4.83 -8.59
CA SER A 240 -14.58 5.94 -9.14
C SER A 240 -13.63 6.46 -8.08
N VAL A 241 -12.55 7.10 -8.50
CA VAL A 241 -11.58 7.71 -7.59
C VAL A 241 -11.98 9.15 -7.33
N TYR A 242 -12.09 9.47 -6.05
CA TYR A 242 -12.44 10.78 -5.53
C TYR A 242 -11.28 11.37 -4.73
N LEU A 243 -11.18 12.68 -4.75
CA LEU A 243 -10.28 13.47 -3.94
C LEU A 243 -11.10 14.37 -3.03
N ARG A 244 -10.88 14.22 -1.73
CA ARG A 244 -11.43 15.08 -0.68
C ARG A 244 -10.41 16.12 -0.25
N ASP A 245 -10.72 17.37 -0.38
CA ASP A 245 -10.01 18.48 0.26
C ASP A 245 -10.62 18.70 1.64
N ILE A 246 -9.83 18.48 2.69
CA ILE A 246 -10.30 18.52 4.07
C ILE A 246 -10.62 19.96 4.49
N ALA A 247 -9.75 20.91 4.17
CA ALA A 247 -9.92 22.31 4.53
C ALA A 247 -11.09 22.97 3.78
N ALA A 248 -11.19 22.72 2.47
CA ALA A 248 -12.28 23.25 1.65
C ALA A 248 -13.62 22.53 1.86
N GLY A 249 -13.61 21.33 2.42
CA GLY A 249 -14.80 20.49 2.56
C GLY A 249 -15.40 20.03 1.22
N THR A 250 -14.59 19.98 0.15
CA THR A 250 -15.05 19.61 -1.20
C THR A 250 -14.56 18.23 -1.62
N THR A 251 -15.36 17.53 -2.42
CA THR A 251 -14.99 16.22 -2.98
C THR A 251 -15.14 16.26 -4.49
N THR A 252 -14.05 16.00 -5.19
CA THR A 252 -13.97 16.00 -6.66
C THR A 252 -13.77 14.57 -7.18
N CYS A 253 -14.55 14.17 -8.18
CA CYS A 253 -14.30 12.92 -8.89
C CYS A 253 -13.19 13.15 -9.91
N ILE A 254 -12.03 12.48 -9.73
CA ILE A 254 -10.86 12.66 -10.62
C ILE A 254 -10.79 11.62 -11.73
N SER A 255 -11.50 10.50 -11.60
CA SER A 255 -11.61 9.48 -12.66
C SER A 255 -12.88 9.63 -13.52
N CYS A 256 -13.74 10.63 -13.23
CA CYS A 256 -14.96 10.88 -13.98
C CYS A 256 -14.71 11.67 -15.28
N ASP A 257 -15.66 11.65 -16.18
CA ASP A 257 -15.68 12.55 -17.32
C ASP A 257 -15.75 14.01 -16.87
N PRO A 258 -14.80 14.88 -17.28
CA PRO A 258 -14.73 16.26 -16.81
C PRO A 258 -15.95 17.10 -17.26
N VAL A 259 -16.62 16.72 -18.33
CA VAL A 259 -17.76 17.47 -18.88
C VAL A 259 -19.09 17.00 -18.27
N THR A 260 -19.29 15.69 -18.19
CA THR A 260 -20.57 15.12 -17.75
C THR A 260 -20.58 14.67 -16.31
N SER A 261 -19.42 14.63 -15.66
CA SER A 261 -19.20 13.97 -14.35
C SER A 261 -19.65 12.49 -14.36
N ALA A 262 -19.80 11.90 -15.55
CA ALA A 262 -20.18 10.51 -15.69
C ALA A 262 -18.98 9.60 -15.41
N GLU A 263 -19.21 8.57 -14.63
CA GLU A 263 -18.21 7.56 -14.36
C GLU A 263 -18.06 6.67 -15.60
N ARG A 264 -16.88 6.67 -16.21
CA ARG A 264 -16.64 5.92 -17.46
C ARG A 264 -16.30 4.47 -17.24
N LEU A 265 -15.32 4.21 -16.38
CA LEU A 265 -14.74 2.88 -16.13
C LEU A 265 -14.49 2.75 -14.63
N ALA A 266 -14.49 1.52 -14.12
CA ALA A 266 -14.15 1.30 -12.73
C ALA A 266 -12.71 1.76 -12.46
N ALA A 267 -12.54 2.65 -11.49
CA ALA A 267 -11.24 3.16 -11.05
C ALA A 267 -11.05 2.84 -9.56
N PHE A 268 -9.86 2.34 -9.21
CA PHE A 268 -9.56 1.78 -7.90
C PHE A 268 -8.08 1.90 -7.55
N ALA A 269 -7.72 1.48 -6.32
CA ALA A 269 -6.36 1.48 -5.79
C ALA A 269 -5.64 2.83 -5.98
N PRO A 270 -6.19 3.95 -5.52
CA PRO A 270 -5.54 5.24 -5.67
C PRO A 270 -4.29 5.36 -4.79
N ASP A 271 -3.38 6.24 -5.20
CA ASP A 271 -2.30 6.78 -4.37
C ASP A 271 -2.10 8.28 -4.67
N VAL A 272 -1.50 9.02 -3.71
CA VAL A 272 -1.33 10.48 -3.82
C VAL A 272 0.07 10.88 -3.38
N SER A 273 0.71 11.81 -4.12
CA SER A 273 1.99 12.39 -3.74
C SER A 273 1.88 13.21 -2.44
N SER A 274 3.02 13.40 -1.76
CA SER A 274 3.04 14.07 -0.46
C SER A 274 2.56 15.52 -0.51
N ASP A 275 2.80 16.22 -1.63
CA ASP A 275 2.28 17.56 -1.89
C ASP A 275 0.81 17.59 -2.38
N GLY A 276 0.23 16.41 -2.56
CA GLY A 276 -1.14 16.24 -3.04
C GLY A 276 -1.35 16.59 -4.51
N ARG A 277 -0.28 16.88 -5.26
CA ARG A 277 -0.38 17.30 -6.67
C ARG A 277 -0.68 16.14 -7.61
N ILE A 278 0.02 15.03 -7.43
CA ILE A 278 -0.06 13.88 -8.33
C ILE A 278 -0.91 12.79 -7.68
N VAL A 279 -1.86 12.26 -8.43
CA VAL A 279 -2.65 11.09 -8.03
C VAL A 279 -2.49 10.00 -9.08
N ALA A 280 -2.15 8.79 -8.63
CA ALA A 280 -2.12 7.62 -9.49
C ALA A 280 -3.24 6.66 -9.11
N PHE A 281 -3.84 5.98 -10.08
CA PHE A 281 -4.88 4.98 -9.84
C PHE A 281 -4.97 3.99 -10.98
N ALA A 282 -5.57 2.83 -10.72
CA ALA A 282 -5.85 1.83 -11.73
C ALA A 282 -7.23 2.06 -12.34
N VAL A 283 -7.36 1.90 -13.66
CA VAL A 283 -8.63 1.97 -14.39
C VAL A 283 -8.84 0.65 -15.12
N GLN A 284 -9.96 -0.02 -14.87
CA GLN A 284 -10.33 -1.26 -15.52
C GLN A 284 -10.78 -0.95 -16.96
N THR A 285 -10.07 -1.48 -17.94
CA THR A 285 -10.36 -1.29 -19.38
C THR A 285 -11.11 -2.47 -20.00
N SER A 286 -11.02 -3.64 -19.38
CA SER A 286 -11.80 -4.85 -19.67
C SER A 286 -11.81 -5.78 -18.46
N ASP A 287 -12.52 -6.90 -18.52
CA ASP A 287 -12.56 -7.88 -17.42
C ASP A 287 -11.17 -8.39 -17.01
N ALA A 288 -10.26 -8.52 -17.97
CA ALA A 288 -8.91 -9.05 -17.78
C ALA A 288 -7.83 -7.97 -17.73
N ARG A 289 -8.15 -6.69 -17.95
CA ARG A 289 -7.15 -5.63 -18.12
C ARG A 289 -7.48 -4.39 -17.31
N SER A 290 -6.44 -3.82 -16.71
CA SER A 290 -6.46 -2.48 -16.12
C SER A 290 -5.18 -1.73 -16.49
N ASP A 291 -5.30 -0.42 -16.60
CA ASP A 291 -4.19 0.49 -16.87
C ASP A 291 -3.94 1.42 -15.68
N ILE A 292 -2.68 1.86 -15.51
CA ILE A 292 -2.33 2.89 -14.54
C ILE A 292 -2.49 4.26 -15.19
N VAL A 293 -3.27 5.11 -14.51
CA VAL A 293 -3.49 6.51 -14.87
C VAL A 293 -2.82 7.40 -13.82
N VAL A 294 -2.12 8.41 -14.27
CA VAL A 294 -1.55 9.47 -13.45
C VAL A 294 -2.27 10.78 -13.74
N TYR A 295 -2.84 11.38 -12.72
CA TYR A 295 -3.56 12.65 -12.78
C TYR A 295 -2.74 13.75 -12.11
N ASP A 296 -2.49 14.85 -12.83
CA ASP A 296 -1.84 16.05 -12.31
C ASP A 296 -2.90 17.11 -12.02
N ARG A 297 -3.08 17.45 -10.75
CA ARG A 297 -4.08 18.42 -10.28
C ARG A 297 -3.79 19.85 -10.73
N THR A 298 -2.54 20.20 -11.01
CA THR A 298 -2.16 21.54 -11.42
C THR A 298 -2.55 21.80 -12.89
N SER A 299 -2.28 20.84 -13.75
CA SER A 299 -2.62 20.92 -15.17
C SER A 299 -4.01 20.36 -15.48
N LEU A 300 -4.66 19.70 -14.53
CA LEU A 300 -5.95 18.99 -14.67
C LEU A 300 -5.89 17.94 -15.79
N THR A 301 -4.72 17.29 -15.98
CA THR A 301 -4.49 16.30 -17.05
C THR A 301 -4.37 14.91 -16.47
N ALA A 302 -4.92 13.93 -17.19
CA ALA A 302 -4.79 12.50 -16.89
C ALA A 302 -4.00 11.82 -18.00
N THR A 303 -2.93 11.11 -17.63
CA THR A 303 -2.07 10.36 -18.56
C THR A 303 -2.11 8.88 -18.20
N THR A 304 -2.46 8.03 -19.18
CA THR A 304 -2.39 6.57 -19.04
C THR A 304 -0.98 6.11 -19.34
N ILE A 305 -0.20 5.80 -18.30
CA ILE A 305 1.21 5.42 -18.45
C ILE A 305 1.38 3.98 -18.99
N THR A 306 0.45 3.07 -18.73
CA THR A 306 0.50 1.68 -19.21
C THR A 306 -0.38 1.41 -20.42
N ARG A 307 -0.76 2.43 -21.17
CA ARG A 307 -1.68 2.32 -22.33
C ARG A 307 -1.31 1.23 -23.34
N ARG A 308 -0.01 0.96 -23.48
CA ARG A 308 0.52 -0.06 -24.41
C ARG A 308 0.72 -1.43 -23.76
N ALA A 309 0.51 -1.55 -22.47
CA ALA A 309 0.63 -2.82 -21.78
C ALA A 309 -0.36 -3.83 -22.37
N ASN A 310 0.08 -5.06 -22.57
CA ASN A 310 -0.76 -6.13 -23.15
C ASN A 310 -1.55 -6.92 -22.09
N ALA A 311 -1.36 -6.62 -20.79
CA ALA A 311 -2.07 -7.24 -19.69
C ALA A 311 -2.32 -6.25 -18.54
N ARG A 312 -2.86 -6.75 -17.42
CA ARG A 312 -3.27 -5.98 -16.26
C ARG A 312 -2.10 -5.26 -15.57
N SER A 313 -2.33 -4.00 -15.22
CA SER A 313 -1.48 -3.20 -14.32
C SER A 313 -2.33 -2.66 -13.16
N THR A 314 -1.82 -2.69 -11.91
CA THR A 314 -2.57 -2.32 -10.70
C THR A 314 -1.67 -1.87 -9.56
N GLY A 315 -2.27 -1.37 -8.47
CA GLY A 315 -1.60 -1.05 -7.22
C GLY A 315 -0.51 0.01 -7.32
N PRO A 316 -0.73 1.16 -7.98
CA PRO A 316 0.31 2.18 -8.08
C PRO A 316 0.69 2.73 -6.70
N ARG A 317 1.97 3.05 -6.54
CA ARG A 317 2.57 3.73 -5.40
C ARG A 317 3.45 4.86 -5.88
N LEU A 318 3.30 6.04 -5.30
CA LEU A 318 4.00 7.25 -5.70
C LEU A 318 5.17 7.56 -4.76
N SER A 319 6.29 8.02 -5.33
CA SER A 319 7.29 8.77 -4.57
C SER A 319 6.68 10.05 -3.98
N ARG A 320 7.36 10.67 -3.01
CA ARG A 320 6.87 11.86 -2.30
C ARG A 320 6.51 13.01 -3.24
N ASP A 321 7.30 13.21 -4.30
CA ASP A 321 7.11 14.25 -5.31
C ASP A 321 6.21 13.81 -6.49
N GLY A 322 5.77 12.54 -6.48
CA GLY A 322 4.96 11.95 -7.54
C GLY A 322 5.68 11.73 -8.86
N ASN A 323 7.02 11.84 -8.90
CA ASN A 323 7.78 11.66 -10.14
C ASN A 323 8.02 10.19 -10.48
N VAL A 324 8.04 9.33 -9.48
CA VAL A 324 8.23 7.88 -9.65
C VAL A 324 6.97 7.13 -9.23
N VAL A 325 6.55 6.18 -10.08
CA VAL A 325 5.38 5.32 -9.85
C VAL A 325 5.83 3.88 -9.84
N ALA A 326 5.74 3.19 -8.71
CA ALA A 326 5.90 1.75 -8.62
C ALA A 326 4.52 1.08 -8.74
N PHE A 327 4.41 -0.05 -9.43
CA PHE A 327 3.14 -0.76 -9.63
C PHE A 327 3.37 -2.22 -10.02
N GLU A 328 2.32 -3.03 -9.90
CA GLU A 328 2.30 -4.41 -10.36
C GLU A 328 1.80 -4.50 -11.80
N SER A 329 2.39 -5.37 -12.60
CA SER A 329 1.88 -5.67 -13.93
C SER A 329 2.23 -7.08 -14.39
N SER A 330 1.26 -7.73 -15.06
CA SER A 330 1.47 -8.99 -15.79
C SER A 330 1.76 -8.77 -17.28
N ALA A 331 2.03 -7.52 -17.67
CA ALA A 331 2.27 -7.20 -19.07
C ALA A 331 3.70 -7.55 -19.49
N SER A 332 3.83 -8.37 -20.53
CA SER A 332 5.11 -8.83 -21.03
C SER A 332 5.89 -7.77 -21.82
N ASN A 333 5.28 -6.63 -22.17
CA ASN A 333 5.82 -5.68 -23.14
C ASN A 333 6.12 -4.28 -22.59
N LEU A 334 6.12 -4.08 -21.26
CA LEU A 334 6.31 -2.74 -20.69
C LEU A 334 7.70 -2.15 -20.95
N LEU A 335 8.74 -2.98 -21.01
CA LEU A 335 10.12 -2.54 -21.27
C LEU A 335 10.40 -2.31 -22.74
N CYS A 336 9.47 -2.72 -23.64
CA CYS A 336 9.66 -2.63 -25.07
C CYS A 336 9.59 -1.19 -25.58
N ARG A 337 10.66 -0.75 -26.29
CA ARG A 337 10.69 0.50 -27.03
C ARG A 337 10.65 0.22 -28.54
N GLY A 338 9.46 0.16 -29.11
CA GLY A 338 9.28 -0.18 -30.53
C GLY A 338 9.17 -1.69 -30.75
N ARG A 339 10.09 -2.31 -31.53
CA ARG A 339 10.13 -3.76 -31.66
C ARG A 339 10.71 -4.36 -30.39
N CYS A 340 9.95 -5.21 -29.71
CA CYS A 340 10.44 -5.95 -28.55
C CYS A 340 11.57 -6.88 -28.96
N ARG A 341 12.67 -6.90 -28.20
CA ARG A 341 13.66 -7.96 -28.23
C ARG A 341 13.25 -9.01 -27.20
N ASP A 342 13.66 -10.25 -27.40
CA ASP A 342 13.31 -11.33 -26.45
C ASP A 342 13.76 -11.00 -25.02
N ALA A 343 14.89 -10.30 -24.85
CA ALA A 343 15.39 -9.84 -23.55
C ALA A 343 14.51 -8.74 -22.87
N ASP A 344 13.65 -8.06 -23.64
CA ASP A 344 12.75 -7.03 -23.13
C ASP A 344 11.35 -7.59 -22.77
N LEU A 345 11.10 -8.85 -23.08
CA LEU A 345 9.84 -9.53 -22.81
C LEU A 345 9.87 -10.17 -21.44
N ASP A 346 8.78 -10.05 -20.74
CA ASP A 346 8.48 -10.87 -19.57
C ASP A 346 7.84 -12.18 -20.05
N GLU A 347 8.54 -13.29 -19.85
CA GLU A 347 8.13 -14.60 -20.37
C GLU A 347 7.20 -15.36 -19.41
N ASN A 348 7.17 -14.98 -18.11
CA ASN A 348 6.42 -15.72 -17.12
C ASN A 348 4.92 -15.36 -17.08
N LEU A 349 4.54 -14.19 -17.61
CA LEU A 349 3.17 -13.67 -17.65
C LEU A 349 2.51 -13.51 -16.25
N LEU A 350 3.29 -13.57 -15.19
CA LEU A 350 2.87 -13.35 -13.82
C LEU A 350 3.04 -11.87 -13.43
N PRO A 351 2.40 -11.40 -12.36
CA PRO A 351 2.65 -10.06 -11.89
C PRO A 351 4.11 -9.84 -11.48
N ASP A 352 4.72 -8.82 -12.04
CA ASP A 352 6.02 -8.28 -11.68
C ASP A 352 5.90 -6.85 -11.17
N VAL A 353 6.92 -6.38 -10.44
CA VAL A 353 6.98 -5.00 -9.97
C VAL A 353 7.77 -4.15 -10.95
N TYR A 354 7.10 -3.14 -11.47
CA TYR A 354 7.66 -2.14 -12.38
C TYR A 354 7.73 -0.78 -11.73
N VAL A 355 8.66 0.03 -12.20
CA VAL A 355 8.83 1.43 -11.81
C VAL A 355 8.81 2.29 -13.06
N PHE A 356 7.99 3.33 -13.06
CA PHE A 356 7.91 4.33 -14.12
C PHE A 356 8.42 5.67 -13.60
N ASP A 357 9.45 6.21 -14.24
CA ASP A 357 9.96 7.56 -14.02
C ASP A 357 9.26 8.52 -14.99
N ARG A 358 8.45 9.42 -14.47
CA ARG A 358 7.67 10.41 -15.22
C ARG A 358 8.53 11.47 -15.87
N THR A 359 9.73 11.73 -15.35
CA THR A 359 10.64 12.76 -15.90
C THR A 359 11.36 12.27 -17.14
N THR A 360 11.70 10.99 -17.18
CA THR A 360 12.39 10.35 -18.31
C THR A 360 11.47 9.53 -19.19
N GLU A 361 10.21 9.33 -18.76
CA GLU A 361 9.21 8.46 -19.38
C GLU A 361 9.72 7.03 -19.57
N ARG A 362 10.48 6.52 -18.60
CA ARG A 362 11.09 5.19 -18.66
C ARG A 362 10.46 4.23 -17.66
N PHE A 363 10.29 2.99 -18.15
CA PHE A 363 9.99 1.84 -17.31
C PHE A 363 11.28 1.10 -16.94
N ASN A 364 11.35 0.63 -15.70
CA ASN A 364 12.33 -0.34 -15.21
C ASN A 364 11.56 -1.45 -14.49
N ARG A 365 12.06 -2.69 -14.51
CA ARG A 365 11.51 -3.80 -13.73
C ARG A 365 12.31 -3.93 -12.44
N ALA A 366 11.68 -3.66 -11.28
CA ALA A 366 12.32 -3.76 -9.98
C ALA A 366 12.50 -5.21 -9.54
N SER A 367 11.57 -6.09 -9.91
CA SER A 367 11.61 -7.53 -9.65
C SER A 367 12.47 -8.30 -10.67
N GLY A 368 13.44 -7.64 -11.31
CA GLY A 368 14.30 -8.26 -12.31
C GLY A 368 15.07 -9.44 -11.71
N GLY A 369 14.80 -10.64 -12.20
CA GLY A 369 15.44 -11.90 -11.91
C GLY A 369 15.67 -12.69 -13.20
N SER A 370 16.16 -13.91 -13.08
CA SER A 370 16.28 -14.81 -14.22
C SER A 370 14.90 -15.08 -14.83
N VAL A 371 14.79 -14.99 -16.16
CA VAL A 371 13.58 -15.32 -16.95
C VAL A 371 13.04 -16.76 -16.75
N THR A 372 13.63 -17.53 -15.84
CA THR A 372 13.35 -18.94 -15.65
C THR A 372 12.40 -19.26 -14.50
N TRP A 373 12.01 -18.28 -13.66
CA TRP A 373 11.19 -18.57 -12.49
C TRP A 373 9.74 -18.13 -12.68
N TRP A 374 8.82 -19.07 -12.46
CA TRP A 374 7.37 -18.88 -12.57
C TRP A 374 6.77 -18.42 -11.24
N THR A 375 7.26 -17.31 -10.69
CA THR A 375 6.77 -16.79 -9.41
C THR A 375 6.43 -15.31 -9.51
N PRO A 376 5.30 -14.87 -8.94
CA PRO A 376 4.90 -13.46 -8.96
C PRO A 376 5.73 -12.62 -7.98
N SER A 377 5.91 -11.35 -8.32
CA SER A 377 6.41 -10.30 -7.42
C SER A 377 5.32 -9.27 -7.19
N LEU A 378 5.03 -8.95 -5.92
CA LEU A 378 3.78 -8.31 -5.51
C LEU A 378 3.99 -7.26 -4.42
N GLY A 379 2.98 -6.41 -4.21
CA GLY A 379 2.90 -5.48 -3.08
C GLY A 379 4.00 -4.42 -3.06
N PRO A 380 4.23 -3.67 -4.14
CA PRO A 380 5.28 -2.65 -4.14
C PRO A 380 5.01 -1.58 -3.09
N ALA A 381 6.08 -1.19 -2.37
CA ALA A 381 6.16 0.05 -1.62
C ALA A 381 7.38 0.83 -2.09
N ILE A 382 7.29 2.16 -2.10
CA ILE A 382 8.36 3.04 -2.58
C ILE A 382 8.64 4.10 -1.54
N ASP A 383 9.90 4.49 -1.38
CA ASP A 383 10.30 5.57 -0.49
C ASP A 383 9.96 6.96 -1.07
N GLY A 384 10.06 7.98 -0.25
CA GLY A 384 9.76 9.34 -0.69
C GLY A 384 10.68 9.87 -1.78
N THR A 385 11.88 9.31 -1.94
CA THR A 385 12.84 9.73 -2.98
C THR A 385 12.62 9.02 -4.31
N GLY A 386 11.82 7.96 -4.35
CA GLY A 386 11.62 7.12 -5.53
C GLY A 386 12.80 6.19 -5.84
N ARG A 387 13.76 6.06 -4.92
CA ARG A 387 14.99 5.28 -5.16
C ARG A 387 14.97 3.90 -4.51
N VAL A 388 14.18 3.72 -3.48
CA VAL A 388 14.06 2.46 -2.77
C VAL A 388 12.69 1.88 -3.01
N VAL A 389 12.64 0.67 -3.56
CA VAL A 389 11.41 -0.10 -3.76
C VAL A 389 11.51 -1.37 -2.96
N VAL A 390 10.42 -1.69 -2.26
CA VAL A 390 10.27 -2.94 -1.52
C VAL A 390 9.11 -3.71 -2.14
N PHE A 391 9.28 -5.00 -2.30
CA PHE A 391 8.25 -5.90 -2.83
C PHE A 391 8.44 -7.31 -2.28
N SER A 392 7.42 -8.14 -2.41
CA SER A 392 7.46 -9.53 -2.02
C SER A 392 7.54 -10.43 -3.24
N SER A 393 8.38 -11.47 -3.18
CA SER A 393 8.51 -12.47 -4.23
C SER A 393 8.84 -13.84 -3.63
N ARG A 394 8.50 -14.89 -4.38
CA ARG A 394 8.96 -16.27 -4.12
C ARG A 394 10.18 -16.64 -4.95
N GLU A 395 10.72 -15.70 -5.71
CA GLU A 395 11.88 -15.96 -6.54
C GLU A 395 13.11 -16.12 -5.67
N PRO A 396 13.87 -17.23 -5.80
CA PRO A 396 15.12 -17.42 -5.10
C PRO A 396 16.19 -16.51 -5.72
N PHE A 397 16.39 -15.33 -5.14
CA PHE A 397 17.41 -14.37 -5.60
C PHE A 397 18.85 -14.74 -5.15
N GLY A 398 19.10 -15.98 -4.74
CA GLY A 398 20.43 -16.47 -4.38
C GLY A 398 20.46 -17.96 -4.09
N PRO A 399 21.63 -18.58 -4.14
CA PRO A 399 21.79 -20.03 -3.91
C PRO A 399 21.44 -20.47 -2.47
N GLU A 400 21.20 -19.54 -1.58
CA GLU A 400 20.88 -19.79 -0.16
C GLU A 400 19.39 -19.64 0.15
N ASP A 401 18.60 -19.17 -0.80
CA ASP A 401 17.14 -19.14 -0.70
C ASP A 401 16.59 -20.51 -1.13
N LEU A 402 16.40 -21.37 -0.13
CA LEU A 402 15.90 -22.74 -0.32
C LEU A 402 14.42 -22.86 0.00
N THR A 403 13.72 -21.75 0.28
CA THR A 403 12.31 -21.76 0.64
C THR A 403 11.45 -21.41 -0.56
N SER A 404 10.23 -21.96 -0.59
CA SER A 404 9.20 -21.61 -1.57
C SER A 404 8.26 -20.51 -1.02
N ASP A 405 8.64 -19.87 0.07
CA ASP A 405 7.85 -18.84 0.74
C ASP A 405 8.07 -17.47 0.09
N PHE A 406 7.16 -16.54 0.34
CA PHE A 406 7.41 -15.15 -0.05
C PHE A 406 8.45 -14.54 0.86
N ASP A 407 9.46 -13.92 0.26
CA ASP A 407 10.44 -13.08 0.92
C ASP A 407 10.25 -11.61 0.54
N LEU A 408 10.67 -10.70 1.42
CA LEU A 408 10.65 -9.27 1.15
C LEU A 408 11.99 -8.83 0.58
N PHE A 409 11.95 -8.20 -0.56
CA PHE A 409 13.13 -7.69 -1.26
C PHE A 409 13.18 -6.17 -1.17
N VAL A 410 14.35 -5.64 -0.88
CA VAL A 410 14.63 -4.21 -0.89
C VAL A 410 15.59 -3.91 -2.03
N CYS A 411 15.14 -3.11 -2.98
CA CYS A 411 15.89 -2.71 -4.16
C CYS A 411 16.33 -1.25 -4.02
N SER A 412 17.65 -0.97 -4.14
CA SER A 412 18.20 0.38 -4.02
C SER A 412 19.60 0.47 -4.66
N PRO A 413 19.94 1.53 -5.38
CA PRO A 413 19.08 2.39 -6.17
C PRO A 413 18.40 1.57 -7.26
N LEU A 414 17.28 2.02 -7.79
CA LEU A 414 16.37 1.30 -8.71
C LEU A 414 17.07 0.15 -9.42
N CYS A 415 16.68 -1.11 -9.11
CA CYS A 415 17.32 -2.29 -9.65
C CYS A 415 17.38 -2.19 -11.19
N SER A 416 18.54 -1.87 -11.72
CA SER A 416 18.83 -1.79 -13.16
C SER A 416 19.46 -3.09 -13.63
#